data_ab2101a87e8755cc35409a6bfe29b61a
#
_entry.id   ab2101a87e8755cc35409a6bfe29b61a
#
_cell.length_a   1.000
_cell.length_b   1.000
_cell.length_c   1.000
_cell.angle_alpha   90.00
_cell.angle_beta   90.00
_cell.angle_gamma   90.00
#
_symmetry.space_group_name_H-M   'P 1'
#
loop_
_entity.id
_entity.type
_entity.pdbx_description
1 polymer ?
#
loop_
_entity_poly.entity_id
_entity_poly.type
_entity_poly.pdbx_seq_one_letter_code
_entity_poly.pdbx_strand_id
1 'polypeptide(L)'
;MNRQSWLLNLSLLKTHPAFRAVFIARFISILSLGLLGVAIPVQIQMMTHSTWQVGLSVTLTGASMFVGLMVGGVLADRYERKRLILLARGTCGVGFVGLCLNALLPEPSLAAIYLLGIWDGFFASLGVTALLAATPVLVGRENLMQAGAITMLTVRLGSVISPMIGGLLLATGGVAWNFGLAAAGTFITTLTLLRLPQLPPPPQPREHPLRSLLAGLTFLCRSPLIGGIALLGGLLTMASAVRVLYPALAGSWQMSAGQIGLLYAAIPLGAALGALTSGQLAQTVRPGALMLATTVGSFVAIALFSLMPHWALGALCLALFGWLSAISSLLQYTLIQTQTPEHMLGRINGLWTAQNVTGDAIGAALLGGLGAVMTPAASASASGWALALVGVLLVGLLRELRRFQRPEIVNES
;
A
#
# COMPACT_ATOMS: atom_id res chain seq x y z
N MET A 1 -13.99 18.00 33.90
CA MET A 1 -13.39 18.21 32.57
C MET A 1 -12.18 17.27 32.43
N ASN A 2 -12.41 16.08 31.84
CA ASN A 2 -11.33 15.12 31.55
C ASN A 2 -10.44 15.71 30.47
N ARG A 3 -9.14 15.93 30.78
CA ARG A 3 -8.12 16.19 29.77
C ARG A 3 -8.10 14.99 28.82
N GLN A 4 -8.77 15.09 27.70
CA GLN A 4 -8.58 14.14 26.60
C GLN A 4 -7.09 14.20 26.24
N SER A 5 -6.36 13.13 26.56
CA SER A 5 -4.97 13.02 26.21
C SER A 5 -4.87 13.00 24.68
N TRP A 6 -4.22 13.98 24.10
CA TRP A 6 -3.94 14.08 22.66
C TRP A 6 -3.04 12.93 22.18
N LEU A 7 -2.49 12.16 23.11
CA LEU A 7 -1.64 11.00 22.84
C LEU A 7 -2.49 9.75 22.63
N LEU A 8 -2.11 8.97 21.63
CA LEU A 8 -2.72 7.68 21.33
C LEU A 8 -2.68 6.78 22.57
N ASN A 9 -3.83 6.29 23.01
CA ASN A 9 -3.90 5.41 24.16
C ASN A 9 -3.44 4.00 23.79
N LEU A 10 -2.25 3.62 24.24
CA LEU A 10 -1.65 2.31 24.01
C LEU A 10 -2.02 1.25 25.06
N SER A 11 -2.97 1.57 25.97
CA SER A 11 -3.38 0.64 27.04
C SER A 11 -3.87 -0.70 26.51
N LEU A 12 -4.48 -0.71 25.31
CA LEU A 12 -4.98 -1.93 24.66
C LEU A 12 -3.87 -2.98 24.43
N LEU A 13 -2.63 -2.55 24.18
CA LEU A 13 -1.48 -3.44 24.05
C LEU A 13 -1.06 -4.09 25.38
N LYS A 14 -1.42 -3.48 26.52
CA LYS A 14 -1.17 -4.04 27.85
C LYS A 14 -2.28 -4.97 28.28
N THR A 15 -3.53 -4.62 27.99
CA THR A 15 -4.72 -5.36 28.44
C THR A 15 -5.06 -6.56 27.58
N HIS A 16 -4.67 -6.57 26.28
CA HIS A 16 -5.01 -7.63 25.33
C HIS A 16 -3.74 -8.29 24.75
N PRO A 17 -3.18 -9.32 25.42
CA PRO A 17 -1.91 -9.97 24.97
C PRO A 17 -2.00 -10.57 23.57
N ALA A 18 -3.14 -11.11 23.16
CA ALA A 18 -3.35 -11.65 21.82
C ALA A 18 -3.28 -10.52 20.75
N PHE A 19 -3.90 -9.37 21.02
CA PHE A 19 -3.81 -8.21 20.13
C PHE A 19 -2.38 -7.65 20.07
N ARG A 20 -1.66 -7.63 21.18
CA ARG A 20 -0.23 -7.26 21.22
C ARG A 20 0.62 -8.16 20.33
N ALA A 21 0.39 -9.47 20.36
CA ALA A 21 1.11 -10.41 19.49
C ALA A 21 0.83 -10.12 18.00
N VAL A 22 -0.41 -9.86 17.64
CA VAL A 22 -0.82 -9.46 16.28
C VAL A 22 -0.20 -8.13 15.89
N PHE A 23 -0.17 -7.16 16.80
CA PHE A 23 0.45 -5.85 16.58
C PHE A 23 1.94 -5.98 16.26
N ILE A 24 2.70 -6.72 17.08
CA ILE A 24 4.14 -6.96 16.87
C ILE A 24 4.37 -7.68 15.54
N ALA A 25 3.60 -8.74 15.28
CA ALA A 25 3.68 -9.49 14.04
C ALA A 25 3.42 -8.60 12.81
N ARG A 26 2.43 -7.72 12.88
CA ARG A 26 2.10 -6.79 11.81
C ARG A 26 3.19 -5.75 11.60
N PHE A 27 3.75 -5.19 12.68
CA PHE A 27 4.84 -4.22 12.59
C PHE A 27 6.06 -4.83 11.90
N ILE A 28 6.52 -6.02 12.35
CA ILE A 28 7.64 -6.73 11.72
C ILE A 28 7.32 -7.09 10.26
N SER A 29 6.08 -7.45 9.95
CA SER A 29 5.66 -7.73 8.57
C SER A 29 5.77 -6.50 7.66
N ILE A 30 5.39 -5.32 8.15
CA ILE A 30 5.51 -4.07 7.40
C ILE A 30 6.99 -3.74 7.18
N LEU A 31 7.84 -3.95 8.20
CA LEU A 31 9.28 -3.79 8.05
C LEU A 31 9.82 -4.73 6.98
N SER A 32 9.48 -6.01 7.02
CA SER A 32 9.91 -7.01 6.02
C SER A 32 9.48 -6.63 4.60
N LEU A 33 8.22 -6.21 4.42
CA LEU A 33 7.72 -5.75 3.12
C LEU A 33 8.52 -4.56 2.58
N GLY A 34 8.86 -3.59 3.43
CA GLY A 34 9.65 -2.45 3.00
C GLY A 34 11.10 -2.82 2.66
N LEU A 35 11.69 -3.79 3.37
CA LEU A 35 13.01 -4.33 3.04
C LEU A 35 13.01 -4.98 1.65
N LEU A 36 12.01 -5.81 1.36
CA LEU A 36 11.85 -6.44 0.05
C LEU A 36 11.53 -5.42 -1.04
N GLY A 37 10.70 -4.42 -0.72
CA GLY A 37 10.32 -3.35 -1.64
C GLY A 37 11.48 -2.52 -2.14
N VAL A 38 12.60 -2.46 -1.41
CA VAL A 38 13.86 -1.85 -1.85
C VAL A 38 14.76 -2.89 -2.51
N ALA A 39 14.96 -4.06 -1.90
CA ALA A 39 15.96 -5.03 -2.31
C ALA A 39 15.62 -5.69 -3.65
N ILE A 40 14.38 -6.10 -3.90
CA ILE A 40 13.99 -6.79 -5.15
C ILE A 40 14.18 -5.89 -6.37
N PRO A 41 13.64 -4.65 -6.43
CA PRO A 41 13.86 -3.78 -7.57
C PRO A 41 15.33 -3.44 -7.81
N VAL A 42 16.09 -3.21 -6.76
CA VAL A 42 17.53 -2.92 -6.86
C VAL A 42 18.29 -4.13 -7.39
N GLN A 43 18.03 -5.32 -6.88
CA GLN A 43 18.68 -6.56 -7.36
C GLN A 43 18.39 -6.81 -8.83
N ILE A 44 17.13 -6.69 -9.26
CA ILE A 44 16.75 -6.89 -10.67
C ILE A 44 17.44 -5.86 -11.56
N GLN A 45 17.46 -4.58 -11.13
CA GLN A 45 18.14 -3.53 -11.90
C GLN A 45 19.65 -3.78 -12.01
N MET A 46 20.30 -4.25 -10.95
CA MET A 46 21.72 -4.60 -10.96
C MET A 46 22.03 -5.78 -11.90
N MET A 47 21.14 -6.77 -11.96
CA MET A 47 21.31 -7.97 -12.79
C MET A 47 21.01 -7.72 -14.26
N THR A 48 20.03 -6.88 -14.57
CA THR A 48 19.44 -6.80 -15.92
C THR A 48 19.63 -5.45 -16.60
N HIS A 49 19.91 -4.41 -15.82
CA HIS A 49 19.92 -3.00 -16.27
C HIS A 49 18.63 -2.60 -17.02
N SER A 50 17.49 -3.26 -16.69
CA SER A 50 16.22 -3.14 -17.39
C SER A 50 15.09 -2.74 -16.45
N THR A 51 14.57 -1.54 -16.62
CA THR A 51 13.39 -1.05 -15.90
C THR A 51 12.14 -1.89 -16.18
N TRP A 52 12.07 -2.48 -17.40
CA TRP A 52 10.99 -3.42 -17.75
C TRP A 52 10.97 -4.64 -16.83
N GLN A 53 12.13 -5.23 -16.58
CA GLN A 53 12.23 -6.40 -15.70
C GLN A 53 11.82 -6.06 -14.25
N VAL A 54 12.17 -4.88 -13.78
CA VAL A 54 11.73 -4.36 -12.48
C VAL A 54 10.20 -4.21 -12.45
N GLY A 55 9.63 -3.55 -13.45
CA GLY A 55 8.18 -3.38 -13.58
C GLY A 55 7.43 -4.71 -13.67
N LEU A 56 7.95 -5.66 -14.43
CA LEU A 56 7.39 -7.01 -14.56
C LEU A 56 7.32 -7.73 -13.21
N SER A 57 8.37 -7.63 -12.37
CA SER A 57 8.38 -8.26 -11.05
C SER A 57 7.27 -7.71 -10.16
N VAL A 58 7.09 -6.39 -10.12
CA VAL A 58 6.03 -5.74 -9.33
C VAL A 58 4.64 -6.10 -9.87
N THR A 59 4.50 -6.16 -11.19
CA THR A 59 3.24 -6.57 -11.85
C THR A 59 2.87 -8.00 -11.52
N LEU A 60 3.79 -8.94 -11.62
CA LEU A 60 3.57 -10.36 -11.31
C LEU A 60 3.22 -10.55 -9.82
N THR A 61 3.94 -9.88 -8.93
CA THR A 61 3.64 -9.90 -7.49
C THR A 61 2.26 -9.31 -7.21
N GLY A 62 1.91 -8.17 -7.81
CA GLY A 62 0.60 -7.54 -7.65
C GLY A 62 -0.54 -8.40 -8.20
N ALA A 63 -0.37 -9.04 -9.35
CA ALA A 63 -1.36 -9.95 -9.91
C ALA A 63 -1.59 -11.16 -8.98
N SER A 64 -0.52 -11.74 -8.44
CA SER A 64 -0.62 -12.83 -7.48
C SER A 64 -1.25 -12.40 -6.15
N MET A 65 -0.98 -11.19 -5.69
CA MET A 65 -1.64 -10.58 -4.53
C MET A 65 -3.16 -10.47 -4.75
N PHE A 66 -3.59 -10.03 -5.92
CA PHE A 66 -5.02 -9.94 -6.25
C PHE A 66 -5.69 -11.31 -6.16
N VAL A 67 -5.08 -12.34 -6.76
CA VAL A 67 -5.59 -13.73 -6.66
C VAL A 67 -5.60 -14.20 -5.20
N GLY A 68 -4.54 -13.94 -4.45
CA GLY A 68 -4.44 -14.30 -3.04
C GLY A 68 -5.48 -13.59 -2.16
N LEU A 69 -5.84 -12.32 -2.43
CA LEU A 69 -6.95 -11.64 -1.76
C LEU A 69 -8.29 -12.33 -2.01
N MET A 70 -8.55 -12.73 -3.26
CA MET A 70 -9.80 -13.43 -3.64
C MET A 70 -9.89 -14.80 -2.95
N VAL A 71 -8.83 -15.60 -3.06
CA VAL A 71 -8.75 -16.94 -2.45
C VAL A 71 -8.75 -16.83 -0.92
N GLY A 72 -7.99 -15.88 -0.37
CA GLY A 72 -7.89 -15.63 1.07
C GLY A 72 -9.21 -15.27 1.72
N GLY A 73 -10.05 -14.48 1.03
CA GLY A 73 -11.40 -14.18 1.48
C GLY A 73 -12.26 -15.43 1.63
N VAL A 74 -12.26 -16.32 0.61
CA VAL A 74 -12.99 -17.60 0.67
C VAL A 74 -12.46 -18.52 1.77
N LEU A 75 -11.15 -18.62 1.88
CA LEU A 75 -10.53 -19.49 2.88
C LEU A 75 -10.77 -19.00 4.31
N ALA A 76 -10.69 -17.68 4.55
CA ALA A 76 -10.94 -17.08 5.87
C ALA A 76 -12.39 -17.23 6.35
N ASP A 77 -13.32 -17.43 5.41
CA ASP A 77 -14.74 -17.69 5.73
C ASP A 77 -15.03 -19.18 6.00
N ARG A 78 -14.15 -20.11 5.52
CA ARG A 78 -14.36 -21.57 5.61
C ARG A 78 -13.46 -22.26 6.64
N TYR A 79 -12.28 -21.72 6.86
CA TYR A 79 -11.24 -22.37 7.67
C TYR A 79 -10.88 -21.51 8.90
N GLU A 80 -10.25 -22.15 9.87
CA GLU A 80 -9.73 -21.50 11.06
C GLU A 80 -8.68 -20.43 10.69
N ARG A 81 -8.96 -19.18 11.04
CA ARG A 81 -8.14 -18.02 10.65
C ARG A 81 -6.72 -18.09 11.18
N LYS A 82 -6.52 -18.63 12.41
CA LYS A 82 -5.17 -18.82 12.98
C LYS A 82 -4.32 -19.70 12.08
N ARG A 83 -4.85 -20.83 11.60
CA ARG A 83 -4.11 -21.74 10.70
C ARG A 83 -3.74 -21.04 9.38
N LEU A 84 -4.66 -20.26 8.82
CA LEU A 84 -4.39 -19.51 7.59
C LEU A 84 -3.32 -18.45 7.79
N ILE A 85 -3.33 -17.72 8.91
CA ILE A 85 -2.31 -16.74 9.25
C ILE A 85 -0.94 -17.40 9.39
N LEU A 86 -0.85 -18.52 10.12
CA LEU A 86 0.40 -19.25 10.33
C LEU A 86 0.93 -19.83 9.02
N LEU A 87 0.07 -20.43 8.20
CA LEU A 87 0.44 -20.93 6.88
C LEU A 87 1.00 -19.82 6.01
N ALA A 88 0.28 -18.70 5.89
CA ALA A 88 0.69 -17.56 5.08
C ALA A 88 2.04 -17.00 5.53
N ARG A 89 2.23 -16.80 6.83
CA ARG A 89 3.49 -16.28 7.38
C ARG A 89 4.65 -17.26 7.23
N GLY A 90 4.45 -18.53 7.56
CA GLY A 90 5.48 -19.56 7.42
C GLY A 90 5.95 -19.70 5.97
N THR A 91 5.01 -19.73 5.02
CA THR A 91 5.33 -19.86 3.59
C THR A 91 6.02 -18.60 3.03
N CYS A 92 5.64 -17.39 3.45
CA CYS A 92 6.38 -16.16 3.12
C CYS A 92 7.81 -16.21 3.66
N GLY A 93 7.99 -16.67 4.92
CA GLY A 93 9.32 -16.83 5.51
C GLY A 93 10.23 -17.76 4.71
N VAL A 94 9.69 -18.89 4.24
CA VAL A 94 10.41 -19.82 3.34
C VAL A 94 10.78 -19.13 2.02
N GLY A 95 9.86 -18.37 1.43
CA GLY A 95 10.13 -17.57 0.23
C GLY A 95 11.26 -16.56 0.43
N PHE A 96 11.31 -15.90 1.57
CA PHE A 96 12.38 -14.92 1.88
C PHE A 96 13.73 -15.59 2.11
N VAL A 97 13.77 -16.79 2.69
CA VAL A 97 14.99 -17.60 2.72
C VAL A 97 15.43 -17.96 1.30
N GLY A 98 14.49 -18.35 0.44
CA GLY A 98 14.78 -18.62 -0.98
C GLY A 98 15.38 -17.42 -1.69
N LEU A 99 14.85 -16.21 -1.49
CA LEU A 99 15.42 -14.96 -2.03
C LEU A 99 16.82 -14.68 -1.47
N CYS A 100 17.03 -14.89 -0.17
CA CYS A 100 18.33 -14.72 0.47
C CYS A 100 19.37 -15.68 -0.14
N LEU A 101 19.03 -16.96 -0.25
CA LEU A 101 19.91 -17.96 -0.85
C LEU A 101 20.20 -17.65 -2.32
N ASN A 102 19.19 -17.24 -3.09
CA ASN A 102 19.38 -16.81 -4.48
C ASN A 102 20.32 -15.62 -4.59
N ALA A 103 20.22 -14.65 -3.68
CA ALA A 103 21.08 -13.47 -3.67
C ALA A 103 22.55 -13.78 -3.31
N LEU A 104 22.79 -14.91 -2.63
CA LEU A 104 24.14 -15.37 -2.25
C LEU A 104 24.79 -16.24 -3.34
N LEU A 105 24.07 -16.61 -4.39
CA LEU A 105 24.65 -17.38 -5.49
C LEU A 105 25.63 -16.51 -6.27
N PRO A 106 26.70 -17.07 -6.87
CA PRO A 106 27.61 -16.37 -7.77
C PRO A 106 26.87 -15.73 -8.94
N GLU A 107 25.85 -16.41 -9.48
CA GLU A 107 24.95 -15.94 -10.52
C GLU A 107 23.49 -16.08 -10.02
N PRO A 108 22.92 -15.03 -9.44
CA PRO A 108 21.54 -15.05 -9.00
C PRO A 108 20.56 -15.27 -10.16
N SER A 109 19.52 -16.09 -9.94
CA SER A 109 18.50 -16.38 -10.94
C SER A 109 17.38 -15.34 -10.92
N LEU A 110 17.14 -14.68 -12.04
CA LEU A 110 16.00 -13.75 -12.22
C LEU A 110 14.66 -14.50 -12.15
N ALA A 111 14.58 -15.71 -12.72
CA ALA A 111 13.38 -16.54 -12.65
C ALA A 111 13.01 -16.89 -11.21
N ALA A 112 14.01 -17.17 -10.36
CA ALA A 112 13.76 -17.42 -8.94
C ALA A 112 13.17 -16.18 -8.24
N ILE A 113 13.63 -14.97 -8.55
CA ILE A 113 13.08 -13.73 -7.99
C ILE A 113 11.61 -13.57 -8.37
N TYR A 114 11.25 -13.82 -9.64
CA TYR A 114 9.86 -13.73 -10.09
C TYR A 114 8.97 -14.77 -9.43
N LEU A 115 9.39 -16.03 -9.39
CA LEU A 115 8.62 -17.11 -8.79
C LEU A 115 8.41 -16.89 -7.29
N LEU A 116 9.45 -16.46 -6.58
CA LEU A 116 9.36 -16.16 -5.15
C LEU A 116 8.57 -14.87 -4.88
N GLY A 117 8.60 -13.89 -5.79
CA GLY A 117 7.74 -12.72 -5.72
C GLY A 117 6.25 -13.07 -5.91
N ILE A 118 5.91 -13.92 -6.88
CA ILE A 118 4.55 -14.45 -7.07
C ILE A 118 4.12 -15.24 -5.82
N TRP A 119 4.98 -16.07 -5.30
CA TRP A 119 4.76 -16.84 -4.07
C TRP A 119 4.44 -15.92 -2.89
N ASP A 120 5.30 -14.92 -2.64
CA ASP A 120 5.09 -13.96 -1.56
C ASP A 120 3.79 -13.17 -1.74
N GLY A 121 3.56 -12.62 -2.92
CA GLY A 121 2.35 -11.85 -3.22
C GLY A 121 1.07 -12.64 -2.89
N PHE A 122 0.98 -13.90 -3.30
CA PHE A 122 -0.16 -14.76 -3.03
C PHE A 122 -0.35 -15.03 -1.53
N PHE A 123 0.68 -15.54 -0.85
CA PHE A 123 0.56 -15.91 0.55
C PHE A 123 0.49 -14.71 1.49
N ALA A 124 1.19 -13.61 1.21
CA ALA A 124 1.11 -12.40 2.02
C ALA A 124 -0.32 -11.83 2.04
N SER A 125 -0.98 -11.75 0.88
CA SER A 125 -2.34 -11.24 0.78
C SER A 125 -3.38 -12.16 1.45
N LEU A 126 -3.19 -13.48 1.37
CA LEU A 126 -3.98 -14.46 2.11
C LEU A 126 -3.88 -14.24 3.62
N GLY A 127 -2.66 -13.99 4.12
CA GLY A 127 -2.43 -13.68 5.53
C GLY A 127 -3.06 -12.37 5.99
N VAL A 128 -3.05 -11.34 5.14
CA VAL A 128 -3.68 -10.05 5.43
C VAL A 128 -5.19 -10.18 5.58
N THR A 129 -5.88 -10.91 4.69
CA THR A 129 -7.33 -11.12 4.77
C THR A 129 -7.74 -11.86 6.04
N ALA A 130 -6.99 -12.91 6.40
CA ALA A 130 -7.23 -13.67 7.62
C ALA A 130 -7.01 -12.83 8.88
N LEU A 131 -5.98 -11.97 8.90
CA LEU A 131 -5.65 -11.11 10.03
C LEU A 131 -6.68 -9.99 10.22
N LEU A 132 -7.14 -9.36 9.14
CA LEU A 132 -8.21 -8.36 9.19
C LEU A 132 -9.50 -8.96 9.76
N ALA A 133 -9.85 -10.18 9.36
CA ALA A 133 -11.02 -10.89 9.88
C ALA A 133 -10.87 -11.30 11.36
N ALA A 134 -9.66 -11.46 11.87
CA ALA A 134 -9.40 -11.84 13.25
C ALA A 134 -9.46 -10.66 14.23
N THR A 135 -9.14 -9.44 13.81
CA THR A 135 -9.01 -8.26 14.69
C THR A 135 -10.25 -8.01 15.56
N PRO A 136 -11.50 -8.00 15.03
CA PRO A 136 -12.69 -7.77 15.86
C PRO A 136 -12.90 -8.81 16.95
N VAL A 137 -12.48 -10.06 16.69
CA VAL A 137 -12.62 -11.18 17.65
C VAL A 137 -11.62 -11.02 18.80
N LEU A 138 -10.44 -10.44 18.53
CA LEU A 138 -9.37 -10.30 19.51
C LEU A 138 -9.54 -9.13 20.46
N VAL A 139 -10.16 -8.03 20.01
CA VAL A 139 -10.26 -6.79 20.81
C VAL A 139 -11.67 -6.45 21.26
N GLY A 140 -12.69 -7.13 20.73
CA GLY A 140 -14.10 -6.76 20.93
C GLY A 140 -14.50 -5.55 20.07
N ARG A 141 -15.81 -5.37 19.88
CA ARG A 141 -16.35 -4.28 19.05
C ARG A 141 -16.11 -2.89 19.66
N GLU A 142 -16.10 -2.80 20.98
CA GLU A 142 -15.88 -1.57 21.76
C GLU A 142 -14.47 -0.99 21.55
N ASN A 143 -13.47 -1.82 21.28
CA ASN A 143 -12.07 -1.42 21.15
C ASN A 143 -11.60 -1.28 19.70
N LEU A 144 -12.47 -1.51 18.72
CA LEU A 144 -12.10 -1.52 17.28
C LEU A 144 -11.52 -0.18 16.82
N MET A 145 -12.07 0.94 17.30
CA MET A 145 -11.57 2.26 16.92
C MET A 145 -10.14 2.50 17.43
N GLN A 146 -9.86 2.12 18.68
CA GLN A 146 -8.54 2.24 19.27
C GLN A 146 -7.54 1.27 18.60
N ALA A 147 -7.94 0.02 18.35
CA ALA A 147 -7.11 -0.95 17.62
C ALA A 147 -6.81 -0.48 16.19
N GLY A 148 -7.79 0.11 15.51
CA GLY A 148 -7.62 0.70 14.19
C GLY A 148 -6.61 1.86 14.19
N ALA A 149 -6.70 2.77 15.16
CA ALA A 149 -5.77 3.89 15.30
C ALA A 149 -4.33 3.43 15.57
N ILE A 150 -4.14 2.46 16.47
CA ILE A 150 -2.82 1.85 16.75
C ILE A 150 -2.27 1.19 15.49
N THR A 151 -3.09 0.43 14.77
CA THR A 151 -2.72 -0.23 13.53
C THR A 151 -2.30 0.77 12.45
N MET A 152 -3.07 1.85 12.28
CA MET A 152 -2.78 2.87 11.28
C MET A 152 -1.46 3.60 11.56
N LEU A 153 -1.19 3.96 12.82
CA LEU A 153 0.09 4.53 13.22
C LEU A 153 1.24 3.58 12.89
N THR A 154 1.09 2.30 13.19
CA THR A 154 2.09 1.25 12.91
C THR A 154 2.40 1.16 11.43
N VAL A 155 1.36 1.16 10.57
CA VAL A 155 1.53 1.13 9.11
C VAL A 155 2.28 2.37 8.64
N ARG A 156 1.92 3.56 9.12
CA ARG A 156 2.57 4.82 8.72
C ARG A 156 4.04 4.86 9.12
N LEU A 157 4.35 4.56 10.38
CA LEU A 157 5.73 4.55 10.87
C LEU A 157 6.56 3.45 10.17
N GLY A 158 6.01 2.25 10.08
CA GLY A 158 6.70 1.13 9.44
C GLY A 158 7.01 1.40 7.97
N SER A 159 6.08 1.98 7.21
CA SER A 159 6.29 2.31 5.80
C SER A 159 7.34 3.39 5.53
N VAL A 160 7.60 4.28 6.51
CA VAL A 160 8.70 5.26 6.44
C VAL A 160 10.03 4.63 6.83
N ILE A 161 10.04 3.91 7.95
CA ILE A 161 11.28 3.39 8.56
C ILE A 161 11.84 2.22 7.74
N SER A 162 10.99 1.34 7.22
CA SER A 162 11.45 0.12 6.56
C SER A 162 12.29 0.33 5.31
N PRO A 163 11.98 1.25 4.37
CA PRO A 163 12.86 1.50 3.25
C PRO A 163 14.19 2.15 3.66
N MET A 164 14.19 2.96 4.72
CA MET A 164 15.43 3.56 5.25
C MET A 164 16.37 2.47 5.79
N ILE A 165 15.83 1.53 6.58
CA ILE A 165 16.58 0.36 7.04
C ILE A 165 17.03 -0.47 5.83
N GLY A 166 16.15 -0.68 4.85
CA GLY A 166 16.47 -1.42 3.62
C GLY A 166 17.65 -0.84 2.86
N GLY A 167 17.68 0.49 2.70
CA GLY A 167 18.80 1.19 2.07
C GLY A 167 20.10 1.10 2.89
N LEU A 168 20.02 1.17 4.22
CA LEU A 168 21.18 1.02 5.10
C LEU A 168 21.75 -0.40 5.03
N LEU A 169 20.92 -1.42 5.06
CA LEU A 169 21.33 -2.83 4.93
C LEU A 169 21.94 -3.08 3.54
N LEU A 170 21.37 -2.50 2.50
CA LEU A 170 21.91 -2.57 1.14
C LEU A 170 23.33 -1.97 1.07
N ALA A 171 23.59 -0.87 1.79
CA ALA A 171 24.89 -0.21 1.84
C ALA A 171 25.94 -1.04 2.58
N THR A 172 25.54 -1.82 3.58
CA THR A 172 26.48 -2.54 4.48
C THR A 172 26.69 -4.01 4.10
N GLY A 173 25.67 -4.69 3.62
CA GLY A 173 25.70 -6.13 3.37
C GLY A 173 25.00 -6.58 2.10
N GLY A 174 24.57 -5.63 1.25
CA GLY A 174 23.87 -5.93 0.00
C GLY A 174 22.44 -6.45 0.20
N VAL A 175 21.84 -6.90 -0.89
CA VAL A 175 20.42 -7.33 -0.92
C VAL A 175 20.16 -8.57 -0.05
N ALA A 176 21.14 -9.45 0.12
CA ALA A 176 21.00 -10.66 0.92
C ALA A 176 20.66 -10.36 2.38
N TRP A 177 21.20 -9.28 2.97
CA TRP A 177 20.88 -8.86 4.32
C TRP A 177 19.42 -8.42 4.47
N ASN A 178 18.87 -7.74 3.45
CA ASN A 178 17.45 -7.38 3.43
C ASN A 178 16.56 -8.64 3.47
N PHE A 179 16.85 -9.61 2.62
CA PHE A 179 16.10 -10.86 2.57
C PHE A 179 16.26 -11.70 3.83
N GLY A 180 17.48 -11.80 4.35
CA GLY A 180 17.78 -12.54 5.57
C GLY A 180 17.08 -11.97 6.80
N LEU A 181 17.09 -10.63 6.96
CA LEU A 181 16.40 -9.97 8.07
C LEU A 181 14.87 -10.09 7.93
N ALA A 182 14.34 -9.96 6.70
CA ALA A 182 12.92 -10.17 6.44
C ALA A 182 12.50 -11.61 6.77
N ALA A 183 13.30 -12.62 6.41
CA ALA A 183 13.06 -14.01 6.75
C ALA A 183 13.06 -14.23 8.27
N ALA A 184 14.11 -13.77 8.96
CA ALA A 184 14.23 -13.87 10.41
C ALA A 184 13.05 -13.22 11.13
N GLY A 185 12.69 -11.99 10.76
CA GLY A 185 11.54 -11.27 11.30
C GLY A 185 10.24 -12.05 11.07
N THR A 186 10.05 -12.59 9.88
CA THR A 186 8.84 -13.36 9.53
C THR A 186 8.74 -14.66 10.34
N PHE A 187 9.83 -15.38 10.58
CA PHE A 187 9.82 -16.55 11.45
C PHE A 187 9.56 -16.18 12.91
N ILE A 188 10.16 -15.12 13.43
CA ILE A 188 9.88 -14.62 14.78
C ILE A 188 8.39 -14.28 14.92
N THR A 189 7.79 -13.61 13.93
CA THR A 189 6.34 -13.30 13.96
C THR A 189 5.50 -14.57 13.90
N THR A 190 5.87 -15.54 13.08
CA THR A 190 5.16 -16.83 12.98
C THR A 190 5.16 -17.55 14.32
N LEU A 191 6.32 -17.62 15.01
CA LEU A 191 6.45 -18.22 16.34
C LEU A 191 5.60 -17.45 17.39
N THR A 192 5.59 -16.12 17.32
CA THR A 192 4.77 -15.29 18.22
C THR A 192 3.28 -15.56 18.01
N LEU A 193 2.85 -15.71 16.75
CA LEU A 193 1.45 -15.96 16.38
C LEU A 193 0.98 -17.39 16.72
N LEU A 194 1.88 -18.34 17.00
CA LEU A 194 1.50 -19.65 17.52
C LEU A 194 0.73 -19.57 18.84
N ARG A 195 0.97 -18.51 19.62
CA ARG A 195 0.30 -18.25 20.91
C ARG A 195 -1.11 -17.64 20.78
N LEU A 196 -1.58 -17.34 19.56
CA LEU A 196 -2.93 -16.87 19.34
C LEU A 196 -3.96 -17.92 19.77
N PRO A 197 -5.13 -17.49 20.31
CA PRO A 197 -6.25 -18.38 20.53
C PRO A 197 -6.78 -18.95 19.22
N GLN A 198 -7.61 -19.96 19.29
CA GLN A 198 -8.35 -20.46 18.14
C GLN A 198 -9.29 -19.38 17.61
N LEU A 199 -9.32 -19.20 16.31
CA LEU A 199 -10.11 -18.17 15.63
C LEU A 199 -11.03 -18.85 14.59
N PRO A 200 -12.18 -19.41 15.05
CA PRO A 200 -13.08 -20.12 14.17
C PRO A 200 -13.64 -19.23 13.06
N PRO A 201 -14.04 -19.82 11.93
CA PRO A 201 -14.72 -19.08 10.85
C PRO A 201 -16.06 -18.53 11.36
N PRO A 202 -16.64 -17.49 10.69
CA PRO A 202 -17.94 -16.96 11.03
C PRO A 202 -19.03 -18.03 10.82
N PRO A 203 -20.15 -17.97 11.58
CA PRO A 203 -21.20 -18.97 11.52
C PRO A 203 -21.96 -19.01 10.18
N GLN A 204 -21.87 -17.95 9.38
CA GLN A 204 -22.47 -17.89 8.04
C GLN A 204 -21.39 -17.53 7.03
N PRO A 205 -21.27 -18.29 5.91
CA PRO A 205 -20.35 -17.96 4.83
C PRO A 205 -20.80 -16.66 4.16
N ARG A 206 -19.84 -15.77 3.88
CA ARG A 206 -20.05 -14.57 3.09
C ARG A 206 -20.31 -14.92 1.62
N GLU A 207 -20.87 -13.98 0.86
CA GLU A 207 -21.02 -14.11 -0.59
C GLU A 207 -19.66 -14.41 -1.26
N HIS A 208 -19.71 -15.14 -2.37
CA HIS A 208 -18.49 -15.45 -3.12
C HIS A 208 -17.77 -14.15 -3.55
N PRO A 209 -16.45 -13.99 -3.30
CA PRO A 209 -15.72 -12.74 -3.52
C PRO A 209 -15.84 -12.19 -4.95
N LEU A 210 -15.83 -13.06 -5.98
CA LEU A 210 -16.01 -12.64 -7.37
C LEU A 210 -17.40 -12.05 -7.61
N ARG A 211 -18.45 -12.61 -6.99
CA ARG A 211 -19.82 -12.08 -7.13
C ARG A 211 -19.92 -10.71 -6.44
N SER A 212 -19.33 -10.58 -5.26
CA SER A 212 -19.26 -9.31 -4.55
C SER A 212 -18.46 -8.25 -5.32
N LEU A 213 -17.34 -8.64 -5.95
CA LEU A 213 -16.53 -7.77 -6.80
C LEU A 213 -17.34 -7.28 -8.01
N LEU A 214 -17.99 -8.19 -8.75
CA LEU A 214 -18.81 -7.85 -9.92
C LEU A 214 -20.00 -6.96 -9.57
N ALA A 215 -20.66 -7.22 -8.44
CA ALA A 215 -21.75 -6.38 -7.96
C ALA A 215 -21.24 -4.97 -7.57
N GLY A 216 -20.06 -4.88 -6.94
CA GLY A 216 -19.41 -3.60 -6.64
C GLY A 216 -19.03 -2.83 -7.90
N LEU A 217 -18.43 -3.47 -8.91
CA LEU A 217 -18.10 -2.86 -10.20
C LEU A 217 -19.35 -2.35 -10.93
N THR A 218 -20.42 -3.15 -10.96
CA THR A 218 -21.70 -2.74 -11.56
C THR A 218 -22.26 -1.51 -10.85
N PHE A 219 -22.18 -1.45 -9.54
CA PHE A 219 -22.60 -0.29 -8.76
C PHE A 219 -21.78 0.96 -9.09
N LEU A 220 -20.44 0.84 -9.19
CA LEU A 220 -19.55 1.95 -9.56
C LEU A 220 -19.88 2.49 -10.96
N CYS A 221 -20.14 1.60 -11.93
CA CYS A 221 -20.50 2.01 -13.29
C CYS A 221 -21.87 2.74 -13.35
N ARG A 222 -22.78 2.43 -12.43
CA ARG A 222 -24.10 3.06 -12.32
C ARG A 222 -24.14 4.32 -11.46
N SER A 223 -23.09 4.58 -10.69
CA SER A 223 -23.01 5.71 -9.76
C SER A 223 -21.87 6.66 -10.19
N PRO A 224 -22.12 7.68 -11.00
CA PRO A 224 -21.08 8.54 -11.58
C PRO A 224 -20.19 9.20 -10.52
N LEU A 225 -20.78 9.60 -9.38
CA LEU A 225 -20.05 10.21 -8.29
C LEU A 225 -19.05 9.21 -7.68
N ILE A 226 -19.51 8.03 -7.24
CA ILE A 226 -18.68 7.04 -6.55
C ILE A 226 -17.71 6.39 -7.55
N GLY A 227 -18.16 6.14 -8.79
CA GLY A 227 -17.31 5.65 -9.88
C GLY A 227 -16.18 6.63 -10.22
N GLY A 228 -16.47 7.92 -10.27
CA GLY A 228 -15.47 8.97 -10.47
C GLY A 228 -14.45 9.04 -9.33
N ILE A 229 -14.89 8.90 -8.09
CA ILE A 229 -14.02 8.83 -6.91
C ILE A 229 -13.09 7.60 -7.01
N ALA A 230 -13.65 6.43 -7.34
CA ALA A 230 -12.88 5.20 -7.51
C ALA A 230 -11.86 5.31 -8.65
N LEU A 231 -12.24 5.90 -9.79
CA LEU A 231 -11.33 6.12 -10.92
C LEU A 231 -10.12 6.98 -10.52
N LEU A 232 -10.37 8.11 -9.84
CA LEU A 232 -9.29 8.99 -9.35
C LEU A 232 -8.35 8.26 -8.40
N GLY A 233 -8.88 7.45 -7.49
CA GLY A 233 -8.06 6.62 -6.59
C GLY A 233 -7.23 5.58 -7.34
N GLY A 234 -7.79 4.96 -8.38
CA GLY A 234 -7.06 4.02 -9.25
C GLY A 234 -5.90 4.69 -9.98
N LEU A 235 -6.11 5.88 -10.54
CA LEU A 235 -5.04 6.66 -11.18
C LEU A 235 -3.96 7.08 -10.18
N LEU A 236 -4.34 7.39 -8.95
CA LEU A 236 -3.41 7.76 -7.89
C LEU A 236 -2.51 6.59 -7.48
N THR A 237 -3.08 5.38 -7.38
CA THR A 237 -2.31 4.16 -7.11
C THR A 237 -1.41 3.78 -8.28
N MET A 238 -1.84 3.98 -9.52
CA MET A 238 -0.99 3.82 -10.71
C MET A 238 0.21 4.77 -10.67
N ALA A 239 0.00 6.04 -10.28
CA ALA A 239 1.08 7.02 -10.15
C ALA A 239 2.10 6.63 -9.08
N SER A 240 1.68 5.97 -7.99
CA SER A 240 2.58 5.51 -6.93
C SER A 240 3.57 4.44 -7.38
N ALA A 241 3.30 3.77 -8.51
CA ALA A 241 4.21 2.78 -9.10
C ALA A 241 5.50 3.39 -9.67
N VAL A 242 5.65 4.72 -9.67
CA VAL A 242 6.88 5.43 -10.06
C VAL A 242 8.14 4.89 -9.37
N ARG A 243 8.01 4.25 -8.21
CA ARG A 243 9.09 3.58 -7.48
C ARG A 243 9.83 2.50 -8.29
N VAL A 244 9.21 1.94 -9.33
CA VAL A 244 9.83 0.99 -10.26
C VAL A 244 11.03 1.62 -10.97
N LEU A 245 11.03 2.93 -11.16
CA LEU A 245 12.09 3.68 -11.82
C LEU A 245 13.24 4.09 -10.89
N TYR A 246 13.08 4.00 -9.57
CA TYR A 246 14.07 4.50 -8.60
C TYR A 246 15.45 3.85 -8.74
N PRO A 247 15.59 2.53 -8.92
CA PRO A 247 16.92 1.93 -9.06
C PRO A 247 17.66 2.43 -10.30
N ALA A 248 16.95 2.66 -11.42
CA ALA A 248 17.54 3.18 -12.63
C ALA A 248 17.89 4.68 -12.51
N LEU A 249 17.02 5.49 -11.87
CA LEU A 249 17.28 6.90 -11.59
C LEU A 249 18.42 7.08 -10.59
N ALA A 250 18.57 6.17 -9.63
CA ALA A 250 19.68 6.20 -8.69
C ALA A 250 21.05 6.15 -9.38
N GLY A 251 21.17 5.39 -10.46
CA GLY A 251 22.38 5.37 -11.30
C GLY A 251 22.65 6.73 -11.96
N SER A 252 21.63 7.39 -12.50
CA SER A 252 21.78 8.71 -13.15
C SER A 252 22.11 9.84 -12.16
N TRP A 253 21.62 9.75 -10.93
CA TRP A 253 21.93 10.71 -9.86
C TRP A 253 23.16 10.32 -9.01
N GLN A 254 23.85 9.23 -9.36
CA GLN A 254 25.02 8.70 -8.63
C GLN A 254 24.74 8.52 -7.12
N MET A 255 23.57 7.98 -6.80
CA MET A 255 23.11 7.82 -5.42
C MET A 255 23.81 6.65 -4.72
N SER A 256 24.14 6.85 -3.45
CA SER A 256 24.52 5.75 -2.56
C SER A 256 23.32 4.88 -2.21
N ALA A 257 23.56 3.64 -1.76
CA ALA A 257 22.51 2.72 -1.38
C ALA A 257 21.62 3.28 -0.24
N GLY A 258 22.21 4.00 0.72
CA GLY A 258 21.43 4.67 1.78
C GLY A 258 20.49 5.76 1.22
N GLN A 259 20.93 6.52 0.23
CA GLN A 259 20.10 7.53 -0.43
C GLN A 259 18.94 6.89 -1.22
N ILE A 260 19.14 5.71 -1.80
CA ILE A 260 18.06 4.93 -2.44
C ILE A 260 16.96 4.62 -1.41
N GLY A 261 17.34 4.15 -0.22
CA GLY A 261 16.38 3.92 0.88
C GLY A 261 15.59 5.16 1.29
N LEU A 262 16.26 6.34 1.34
CA LEU A 262 15.61 7.62 1.59
C LEU A 262 14.63 8.01 0.46
N LEU A 263 14.98 7.75 -0.79
CA LEU A 263 14.09 8.00 -1.92
C LEU A 263 12.82 7.15 -1.84
N TYR A 264 12.94 5.86 -1.48
CA TYR A 264 11.80 4.98 -1.24
C TYR A 264 10.95 5.41 -0.04
N ALA A 265 11.54 6.03 0.98
CA ALA A 265 10.84 6.56 2.16
C ALA A 265 10.11 7.88 1.90
N ALA A 266 10.43 8.61 0.81
CA ALA A 266 9.91 9.96 0.56
C ALA A 266 8.39 10.00 0.43
N ILE A 267 7.78 9.13 -0.38
CA ILE A 267 6.31 9.06 -0.52
C ILE A 267 5.62 8.71 0.81
N PRO A 268 6.02 7.63 1.53
CA PRO A 268 5.46 7.33 2.84
C PRO A 268 5.60 8.47 3.86
N LEU A 269 6.74 9.16 3.87
CA LEU A 269 6.97 10.32 4.74
C LEU A 269 5.98 11.45 4.42
N GLY A 270 5.85 11.80 3.15
CA GLY A 270 4.86 12.77 2.70
C GLY A 270 3.44 12.37 3.08
N ALA A 271 3.08 11.09 2.90
CA ALA A 271 1.77 10.57 3.27
C ALA A 271 1.52 10.61 4.80
N ALA A 272 2.54 10.38 5.61
CA ALA A 272 2.45 10.53 7.06
C ALA A 272 2.18 12.00 7.46
N LEU A 273 2.91 12.94 6.85
CA LEU A 273 2.67 14.37 7.04
C LEU A 273 1.27 14.78 6.55
N GLY A 274 0.81 14.23 5.42
CA GLY A 274 -0.53 14.44 4.90
C GLY A 274 -1.61 13.99 5.89
N ALA A 275 -1.43 12.83 6.50
CA ALA A 275 -2.36 12.32 7.50
C ALA A 275 -2.39 13.21 8.76
N LEU A 276 -1.26 13.76 9.21
CA LEU A 276 -1.18 14.67 10.36
C LEU A 276 -1.84 16.03 10.08
N THR A 277 -1.70 16.56 8.85
CA THR A 277 -2.22 17.87 8.47
C THR A 277 -3.67 17.83 7.96
N SER A 278 -4.21 16.65 7.68
CA SER A 278 -5.55 16.47 7.09
C SER A 278 -6.71 16.74 8.05
N GLY A 279 -6.48 16.82 9.37
CA GLY A 279 -7.54 17.00 10.37
C GLY A 279 -8.38 18.28 10.12
N GLN A 280 -7.76 19.37 9.76
CA GLN A 280 -8.45 20.62 9.42
C GLN A 280 -9.17 20.54 8.07
N LEU A 281 -8.65 19.79 7.12
CA LEU A 281 -9.22 19.60 5.79
C LEU A 281 -10.46 18.70 5.80
N ALA A 282 -10.62 17.88 6.84
CA ALA A 282 -11.80 17.05 7.02
C ALA A 282 -13.11 17.86 7.17
N GLN A 283 -13.02 19.17 7.53
CA GLN A 283 -14.14 20.10 7.67
C GLN A 283 -14.41 20.92 6.40
N THR A 284 -13.71 20.66 5.31
CA THR A 284 -13.86 21.39 4.05
C THR A 284 -15.30 21.32 3.50
N VAL A 285 -15.85 22.47 3.13
CA VAL A 285 -17.20 22.60 2.55
C VAL A 285 -17.30 21.88 1.19
N ARG A 286 -16.22 21.88 0.40
CA ARG A 286 -16.16 21.28 -0.95
C ARG A 286 -15.14 20.14 -1.03
N PRO A 287 -15.37 19.00 -0.40
CA PRO A 287 -14.39 17.92 -0.34
C PRO A 287 -14.07 17.32 -1.72
N GLY A 288 -15.03 17.27 -2.64
CA GLY A 288 -14.82 16.77 -3.98
C GLY A 288 -13.90 17.67 -4.83
N ALA A 289 -14.02 18.98 -4.72
CA ALA A 289 -13.14 19.93 -5.41
C ALA A 289 -11.70 19.84 -4.86
N LEU A 290 -11.55 19.72 -3.54
CA LEU A 290 -10.25 19.54 -2.90
C LEU A 290 -9.59 18.22 -3.30
N MET A 291 -10.36 17.14 -3.36
CA MET A 291 -9.88 15.83 -3.82
C MET A 291 -9.34 15.89 -5.26
N LEU A 292 -10.08 16.54 -6.17
CA LEU A 292 -9.64 16.73 -7.56
C LEU A 292 -8.34 17.56 -7.63
N ALA A 293 -8.27 18.67 -6.90
CA ALA A 293 -7.09 19.53 -6.89
C ALA A 293 -5.85 18.83 -6.34
N THR A 294 -5.99 18.08 -5.22
CA THR A 294 -4.88 17.33 -4.63
C THR A 294 -4.45 16.16 -5.51
N THR A 295 -5.37 15.51 -6.22
CA THR A 295 -5.03 14.44 -7.17
C THR A 295 -4.24 15.00 -8.36
N VAL A 296 -4.69 16.08 -8.98
CA VAL A 296 -3.95 16.71 -10.10
C VAL A 296 -2.58 17.21 -9.62
N GLY A 297 -2.52 17.85 -8.46
CA GLY A 297 -1.26 18.29 -7.85
C GLY A 297 -0.28 17.14 -7.60
N SER A 298 -0.79 15.98 -7.20
CA SER A 298 0.01 14.74 -7.05
C SER A 298 0.65 14.32 -8.38
N PHE A 299 -0.12 14.32 -9.47
CA PHE A 299 0.41 13.94 -10.78
C PHE A 299 1.46 14.92 -11.30
N VAL A 300 1.25 16.23 -11.06
CA VAL A 300 2.26 17.25 -11.37
C VAL A 300 3.53 17.03 -10.55
N ALA A 301 3.42 16.66 -9.27
CA ALA A 301 4.60 16.36 -8.46
C ALA A 301 5.42 15.17 -9.02
N ILE A 302 4.76 14.13 -9.54
CA ILE A 302 5.42 13.03 -10.25
C ILE A 302 6.06 13.51 -11.56
N ALA A 303 5.38 14.36 -12.32
CA ALA A 303 5.91 14.90 -13.57
C ALA A 303 7.20 15.71 -13.33
N LEU A 304 7.26 16.47 -12.26
CA LEU A 304 8.41 17.31 -11.90
C LEU A 304 9.55 16.52 -11.24
N PHE A 305 9.23 15.41 -10.55
CA PHE A 305 10.18 14.62 -9.78
C PHE A 305 11.46 14.28 -10.55
N SER A 306 11.32 13.72 -11.74
CA SER A 306 12.43 13.22 -12.54
C SER A 306 13.18 14.33 -13.32
N LEU A 307 12.63 15.54 -13.38
CA LEU A 307 13.24 16.70 -13.98
C LEU A 307 14.18 17.43 -13.01
N MET A 308 14.19 17.03 -11.74
CA MET A 308 15.02 17.66 -10.73
C MET A 308 16.50 17.33 -10.95
N PRO A 309 17.40 18.34 -10.84
CA PRO A 309 18.82 18.14 -11.08
C PRO A 309 19.52 17.31 -9.99
N HIS A 310 18.90 17.18 -8.82
CA HIS A 310 19.48 16.50 -7.66
C HIS A 310 18.44 15.61 -6.98
N TRP A 311 18.85 14.41 -6.56
CA TRP A 311 17.98 13.42 -5.94
C TRP A 311 17.17 13.95 -4.74
N ALA A 312 17.75 14.84 -3.92
CA ALA A 312 17.05 15.40 -2.75
C ALA A 312 15.85 16.29 -3.15
N LEU A 313 15.96 17.06 -4.23
CA LEU A 313 14.83 17.81 -4.79
C LEU A 313 13.78 16.86 -5.38
N GLY A 314 14.22 15.78 -6.03
CA GLY A 314 13.33 14.72 -6.46
C GLY A 314 12.59 14.07 -5.28
N ALA A 315 13.29 13.77 -4.17
CA ALA A 315 12.67 13.25 -2.96
C ALA A 315 11.64 14.21 -2.35
N LEU A 316 11.86 15.53 -2.42
CA LEU A 316 10.88 16.53 -2.00
C LEU A 316 9.62 16.51 -2.89
N CYS A 317 9.77 16.36 -4.21
CA CYS A 317 8.63 16.18 -5.12
C CYS A 317 7.84 14.90 -4.79
N LEU A 318 8.53 13.79 -4.48
CA LEU A 318 7.89 12.55 -4.06
C LEU A 318 7.20 12.67 -2.69
N ALA A 319 7.79 13.40 -1.74
CA ALA A 319 7.15 13.71 -0.47
C ALA A 319 5.90 14.59 -0.67
N LEU A 320 5.95 15.57 -1.56
CA LEU A 320 4.79 16.36 -1.95
C LEU A 320 3.70 15.49 -2.61
N PHE A 321 4.08 14.58 -3.52
CA PHE A 321 3.16 13.57 -4.04
C PHE A 321 2.51 12.77 -2.91
N GLY A 322 3.29 12.25 -1.97
CA GLY A 322 2.80 11.49 -0.81
C GLY A 322 1.83 12.30 0.04
N TRP A 323 2.15 13.57 0.30
CA TRP A 323 1.31 14.48 1.09
C TRP A 323 -0.04 14.74 0.41
N LEU A 324 -0.04 15.12 -0.86
CA LEU A 324 -1.26 15.40 -1.63
C LEU A 324 -2.10 14.12 -1.83
N SER A 325 -1.46 12.99 -2.11
CA SER A 325 -2.14 11.70 -2.30
C SER A 325 -2.80 11.19 -1.02
N ALA A 326 -2.20 11.42 0.14
CA ALA A 326 -2.80 11.07 1.42
C ALA A 326 -4.06 11.88 1.72
N ILE A 327 -4.05 13.18 1.42
CA ILE A 327 -5.24 14.04 1.53
C ILE A 327 -6.33 13.56 0.58
N SER A 328 -5.99 13.31 -0.70
CA SER A 328 -6.93 12.79 -1.69
C SER A 328 -7.53 11.44 -1.26
N SER A 329 -6.71 10.51 -0.76
CA SER A 329 -7.16 9.20 -0.29
C SER A 329 -8.08 9.28 0.93
N LEU A 330 -7.82 10.22 1.86
CA LEU A 330 -8.69 10.46 3.01
C LEU A 330 -10.06 11.00 2.56
N LEU A 331 -10.07 11.95 1.65
CA LEU A 331 -11.31 12.50 1.09
C LEU A 331 -12.07 11.42 0.31
N GLN A 332 -11.38 10.61 -0.50
CA GLN A 332 -11.94 9.45 -1.18
C GLN A 332 -12.62 8.50 -0.20
N TYR A 333 -11.91 8.08 0.85
CA TYR A 333 -12.46 7.20 1.88
C TYR A 333 -13.71 7.78 2.52
N THR A 334 -13.65 9.06 2.93
CA THR A 334 -14.78 9.75 3.57
C THR A 334 -15.99 9.85 2.65
N LEU A 335 -15.79 10.25 1.38
CA LEU A 335 -16.87 10.36 0.41
C LEU A 335 -17.49 9.00 0.09
N ILE A 336 -16.68 7.96 -0.08
CA ILE A 336 -17.19 6.59 -0.28
C ILE A 336 -18.03 6.14 0.92
N GLN A 337 -17.56 6.35 2.15
CA GLN A 337 -18.28 5.92 3.35
C GLN A 337 -19.61 6.67 3.54
N THR A 338 -19.66 7.94 3.17
CA THR A 338 -20.87 8.79 3.37
C THR A 338 -21.88 8.66 2.22
N GLN A 339 -21.43 8.34 1.00
CA GLN A 339 -22.29 8.32 -0.19
C GLN A 339 -22.69 6.90 -0.62
N THR A 340 -22.10 5.86 -0.04
CA THR A 340 -22.40 4.47 -0.39
C THR A 340 -23.48 3.94 0.56
N PRO A 341 -24.56 3.30 0.04
CA PRO A 341 -25.56 2.64 0.89
C PRO A 341 -24.93 1.56 1.77
N GLU A 342 -25.42 1.41 3.02
CA GLU A 342 -24.84 0.49 4.02
C GLU A 342 -24.67 -0.95 3.50
N HIS A 343 -25.65 -1.47 2.77
CA HIS A 343 -25.62 -2.84 2.22
C HIS A 343 -24.56 -3.04 1.13
N MET A 344 -23.99 -1.96 0.56
CA MET A 344 -22.93 -1.98 -0.46
C MET A 344 -21.55 -1.66 0.12
N LEU A 345 -21.45 -1.07 1.32
CA LEU A 345 -20.17 -0.61 1.88
C LEU A 345 -19.12 -1.72 1.94
N GLY A 346 -19.48 -2.93 2.33
CA GLY A 346 -18.53 -4.06 2.40
C GLY A 346 -17.96 -4.41 1.01
N ARG A 347 -18.79 -4.37 -0.04
CA ARG A 347 -18.39 -4.65 -1.43
C ARG A 347 -17.48 -3.54 -1.98
N ILE A 348 -17.83 -2.28 -1.71
CA ILE A 348 -17.02 -1.13 -2.15
C ILE A 348 -15.68 -1.06 -1.44
N ASN A 349 -15.62 -1.35 -0.14
CA ASN A 349 -14.36 -1.43 0.60
C ASN A 349 -13.46 -2.58 0.10
N GLY A 350 -14.03 -3.74 -0.24
CA GLY A 350 -13.30 -4.83 -0.89
C GLY A 350 -12.75 -4.43 -2.25
N LEU A 351 -13.56 -3.70 -3.06
CA LEU A 351 -13.14 -3.19 -4.34
C LEU A 351 -12.03 -2.14 -4.22
N TRP A 352 -12.08 -1.28 -3.21
CA TRP A 352 -11.01 -0.31 -2.92
C TRP A 352 -9.69 -1.00 -2.57
N THR A 353 -9.73 -2.09 -1.80
CA THR A 353 -8.53 -2.90 -1.52
C THR A 353 -7.98 -3.52 -2.80
N ALA A 354 -8.84 -4.10 -3.63
CA ALA A 354 -8.46 -4.66 -4.94
C ALA A 354 -7.87 -3.58 -5.86
N GLN A 355 -8.46 -2.38 -5.90
CA GLN A 355 -8.00 -1.23 -6.66
C GLN A 355 -6.57 -0.82 -6.29
N ASN A 356 -6.23 -0.79 -4.99
CA ASN A 356 -4.89 -0.43 -4.53
C ASN A 356 -3.83 -1.40 -5.07
N VAL A 357 -4.13 -2.69 -5.09
CA VAL A 357 -3.22 -3.73 -5.60
C VAL A 357 -3.13 -3.71 -7.13
N THR A 358 -4.28 -3.64 -7.81
CA THR A 358 -4.33 -3.68 -9.27
C THR A 358 -3.81 -2.38 -9.89
N GLY A 359 -4.12 -1.23 -9.30
CA GLY A 359 -3.63 0.07 -9.78
C GLY A 359 -2.11 0.15 -9.75
N ASP A 360 -1.51 -0.31 -8.67
CA ASP A 360 -0.05 -0.38 -8.53
C ASP A 360 0.58 -1.36 -9.55
N ALA A 361 0.00 -2.55 -9.73
CA ALA A 361 0.48 -3.53 -10.70
C ALA A 361 0.40 -3.01 -12.15
N ILE A 362 -0.73 -2.38 -12.52
CA ILE A 362 -0.90 -1.78 -13.85
C ILE A 362 0.08 -0.63 -14.05
N GLY A 363 0.22 0.24 -13.04
CA GLY A 363 1.18 1.34 -13.07
C GLY A 363 2.62 0.85 -13.25
N ALA A 364 3.00 -0.23 -12.56
CA ALA A 364 4.32 -0.85 -12.69
C ALA A 364 4.55 -1.44 -14.08
N ALA A 365 3.55 -2.09 -14.68
CA ALA A 365 3.63 -2.60 -16.05
C ALA A 365 3.81 -1.46 -17.07
N LEU A 366 3.03 -0.39 -16.94
CA LEU A 366 3.09 0.77 -17.83
C LEU A 366 4.45 1.49 -17.71
N LEU A 367 4.89 1.78 -16.49
CA LEU A 367 6.15 2.48 -16.26
C LEU A 367 7.36 1.63 -16.62
N GLY A 368 7.32 0.32 -16.34
CA GLY A 368 8.32 -0.62 -16.80
C GLY A 368 8.40 -0.66 -18.33
N GLY A 369 7.24 -0.73 -19.01
CA GLY A 369 7.16 -0.71 -20.47
C GLY A 369 7.65 0.60 -21.08
N LEU A 370 7.29 1.75 -20.52
CA LEU A 370 7.83 3.04 -20.94
C LEU A 370 9.35 3.11 -20.74
N GLY A 371 9.84 2.59 -19.60
CA GLY A 371 11.28 2.54 -19.31
C GLY A 371 12.08 1.61 -20.21
N ALA A 372 11.43 0.72 -20.99
CA ALA A 372 12.07 -0.08 -22.01
C ALA A 372 12.38 0.72 -23.31
N VAL A 373 11.59 1.76 -23.59
CA VAL A 373 11.68 2.55 -24.83
C VAL A 373 12.15 3.99 -24.62
N MET A 374 12.14 4.46 -23.37
CA MET A 374 12.52 5.82 -22.97
C MET A 374 13.50 5.77 -21.79
N THR A 375 14.17 6.89 -21.54
CA THR A 375 14.97 7.01 -20.31
C THR A 375 14.06 6.97 -19.08
N PRO A 376 14.53 6.48 -17.92
CA PRO A 376 13.73 6.44 -16.70
C PRO A 376 13.16 7.80 -16.29
N ALA A 377 13.94 8.88 -16.47
CA ALA A 377 13.49 10.24 -16.21
C ALA A 377 12.36 10.68 -17.17
N ALA A 378 12.51 10.41 -18.47
CA ALA A 378 11.47 10.71 -19.45
C ALA A 378 10.19 9.90 -19.19
N SER A 379 10.32 8.63 -18.81
CA SER A 379 9.18 7.76 -18.47
C SER A 379 8.39 8.29 -17.27
N ALA A 380 9.07 8.72 -16.20
CA ALA A 380 8.43 9.32 -15.04
C ALA A 380 7.73 10.64 -15.38
N SER A 381 8.42 11.53 -16.12
CA SER A 381 7.84 12.82 -16.54
C SER A 381 6.65 12.63 -17.46
N ALA A 382 6.77 11.81 -18.50
CA ALA A 382 5.70 11.55 -19.47
C ALA A 382 4.46 10.96 -18.78
N SER A 383 4.63 9.97 -17.90
CA SER A 383 3.52 9.38 -17.14
C SER A 383 2.86 10.39 -16.21
N GLY A 384 3.65 11.23 -15.50
CA GLY A 384 3.13 12.26 -14.61
C GLY A 384 2.31 13.30 -15.37
N TRP A 385 2.80 13.82 -16.51
CA TRP A 385 2.07 14.77 -17.34
C TRP A 385 0.83 14.13 -18.00
N ALA A 386 0.90 12.89 -18.47
CA ALA A 386 -0.24 12.18 -19.00
C ALA A 386 -1.35 12.02 -17.93
N LEU A 387 -1.00 11.60 -16.73
CA LEU A 387 -1.94 11.50 -15.61
C LEU A 387 -2.48 12.87 -15.17
N ALA A 388 -1.65 13.93 -15.17
CA ALA A 388 -2.10 15.28 -14.88
C ALA A 388 -3.12 15.77 -15.91
N LEU A 389 -2.88 15.53 -17.20
CA LEU A 389 -3.83 15.84 -18.27
C LEU A 389 -5.16 15.10 -18.08
N VAL A 390 -5.10 13.78 -17.84
CA VAL A 390 -6.29 12.98 -17.53
C VAL A 390 -7.01 13.52 -16.30
N GLY A 391 -6.27 13.87 -15.24
CA GLY A 391 -6.82 14.47 -14.04
C GLY A 391 -7.56 15.79 -14.32
N VAL A 392 -6.98 16.68 -15.11
CA VAL A 392 -7.61 17.95 -15.53
C VAL A 392 -8.87 17.70 -16.35
N LEU A 393 -8.84 16.74 -17.29
CA LEU A 393 -10.04 16.36 -18.05
C LEU A 393 -11.14 15.83 -17.12
N LEU A 394 -10.80 15.03 -16.12
CA LEU A 394 -11.75 14.53 -15.12
C LEU A 394 -12.31 15.66 -14.23
N VAL A 395 -11.57 16.71 -13.95
CA VAL A 395 -12.10 17.94 -13.28
C VAL A 395 -13.26 18.55 -14.10
N GLY A 396 -13.14 18.53 -15.43
CA GLY A 396 -14.20 18.98 -16.33
C GLY A 396 -15.40 18.06 -16.40
N LEU A 397 -15.15 16.74 -16.44
CA LEU A 397 -16.18 15.70 -16.61
C LEU A 397 -16.95 15.41 -15.32
N LEU A 398 -16.25 15.34 -14.18
CA LEU A 398 -16.84 14.98 -12.87
C LEU A 398 -17.47 16.21 -12.19
N ARG A 399 -18.44 16.82 -12.86
CA ARG A 399 -19.11 18.03 -12.37
C ARG A 399 -19.85 17.80 -11.04
N GLU A 400 -20.45 16.64 -10.84
CA GLU A 400 -21.12 16.27 -9.60
C GLU A 400 -20.13 16.24 -8.43
N LEU A 401 -18.98 15.57 -8.60
CA LEU A 401 -17.95 15.53 -7.58
C LEU A 401 -17.37 16.91 -7.27
N ARG A 402 -17.10 17.72 -8.31
CA ARG A 402 -16.57 19.08 -8.13
C ARG A 402 -17.53 20.01 -7.37
N ARG A 403 -18.85 19.86 -7.61
CA ARG A 403 -19.91 20.67 -6.98
C ARG A 403 -20.41 20.09 -5.67
N PHE A 404 -19.97 18.90 -5.31
CA PHE A 404 -20.40 18.26 -4.08
C PHE A 404 -20.05 19.11 -2.87
N GLN A 405 -21.07 19.49 -2.10
CA GLN A 405 -20.96 20.22 -0.83
C GLN A 405 -21.49 19.33 0.28
N ARG A 406 -20.84 19.37 1.43
CA ARG A 406 -21.40 18.76 2.62
C ARG A 406 -22.65 19.52 3.04
N PRO A 407 -23.73 18.84 3.44
CA PRO A 407 -24.82 19.53 4.15
C PRO A 407 -24.23 20.25 5.36
N GLU A 408 -24.58 21.52 5.54
CA GLU A 408 -24.24 22.24 6.77
C GLU A 408 -24.86 21.47 7.93
N ILE A 409 -24.01 21.13 8.90
CA ILE A 409 -24.53 20.64 10.20
C ILE A 409 -25.17 21.85 10.83
N VAL A 410 -26.49 21.96 10.71
CA VAL A 410 -27.26 22.93 11.49
C VAL A 410 -27.03 22.53 12.95
N ASN A 411 -26.14 23.25 13.63
CA ASN A 411 -26.06 23.18 15.08
C ASN A 411 -27.39 23.72 15.59
N GLU A 412 -28.32 22.83 15.89
CA GLU A 412 -29.43 23.16 16.78
C GLU A 412 -28.81 23.53 18.14
N SER A 413 -28.72 24.82 18.37
CA SER A 413 -28.30 25.47 19.62
C SER A 413 -29.31 25.24 20.73
#